data_720822429d75984195c37c85539a94f5
#
_entry.id   720822429d75984195c37c85539a94f5
#
_cell.length_a   1.000
_cell.length_b   1.000
_cell.length_c   1.000
_cell.angle_alpha   90.00
_cell.angle_beta   90.00
_cell.angle_gamma   90.00
#
_symmetry.space_group_name_H-M   'P 1'
#
loop_
_entity.id
_entity.type
_entity.pdbx_description
1 polymer ?
#
loop_
_entity_poly.entity_id
_entity_poly.type
_entity_poly.pdbx_seq_one_letter_code
_entity_poly.pdbx_strand_id
1 'polypeptide(L)'
;IYPSRDIAAAEYRKKTYDFDKCIYVTSAGQSLHFRQWFKVIELMGYDWAKDLVHVPYGTVSINGSKLSTRAGNVVVLKELFAESVEKVKEIMTEKNPDIENKDQIAEAVGVGAIVFYYLSNSRIKDINFVLEDALNFDGNTGPYAQYTYARTCSIISKAGGVPDVKLSASSFTDESETELAKTLSIFPEKVL
;
A
#
# COMPACT_ATOMS: atom_id res chain seq x y z
N ILE A 1 -19.68 -12.90 -25.59
CA ILE A 1 -20.22 -13.58 -24.41
C ILE A 1 -19.86 -12.86 -23.11
N TYR A 2 -18.58 -12.51 -22.85
CA TYR A 2 -18.21 -11.77 -21.63
C TYR A 2 -18.81 -10.36 -21.58
N PRO A 3 -18.67 -9.52 -22.64
CA PRO A 3 -19.25 -8.17 -22.61
C PRO A 3 -20.76 -8.15 -22.39
N SER A 4 -21.50 -9.11 -22.96
CA SER A 4 -22.96 -9.19 -22.77
C SER A 4 -23.37 -9.47 -21.32
N ARG A 5 -22.56 -10.27 -20.60
CA ARG A 5 -22.79 -10.55 -19.17
C ARG A 5 -22.45 -9.32 -18.31
N ASP A 6 -21.41 -8.59 -18.66
CA ASP A 6 -21.01 -7.38 -17.94
C ASP A 6 -22.04 -6.26 -18.11
N ILE A 7 -22.58 -6.10 -19.35
CA ILE A 7 -23.66 -5.16 -19.63
C ILE A 7 -24.92 -5.52 -18.83
N ALA A 8 -25.39 -6.76 -18.90
CA ALA A 8 -26.52 -7.21 -18.13
C ALA A 8 -26.36 -7.06 -16.62
N ALA A 9 -25.14 -7.31 -16.12
CA ALA A 9 -24.82 -7.09 -14.71
C ALA A 9 -24.82 -5.61 -14.31
N ALA A 10 -24.37 -4.71 -15.19
CA ALA A 10 -24.42 -3.28 -14.96
C ALA A 10 -25.85 -2.74 -14.93
N GLU A 11 -26.69 -3.16 -15.88
CA GLU A 11 -28.13 -2.84 -15.89
C GLU A 11 -28.83 -3.33 -14.62
N TYR A 12 -28.58 -4.59 -14.23
CA TYR A 12 -29.13 -5.16 -13.00
C TYR A 12 -28.71 -4.35 -11.78
N ARG A 13 -27.41 -3.98 -11.68
CA ARG A 13 -26.89 -3.17 -10.56
C ARG A 13 -27.52 -1.80 -10.51
N LYS A 14 -27.66 -1.11 -11.65
CA LYS A 14 -28.34 0.19 -11.69
C LYS A 14 -29.78 0.08 -11.25
N LYS A 15 -30.52 -0.90 -11.77
CA LYS A 15 -31.90 -1.12 -11.42
C LYS A 15 -32.14 -1.50 -9.95
N THR A 16 -31.21 -2.27 -9.37
CA THR A 16 -31.35 -2.81 -8.00
C THR A 16 -30.85 -1.85 -6.94
N TYR A 17 -29.74 -1.16 -7.18
CA TYR A 17 -29.04 -0.34 -6.18
C TYR A 17 -29.12 1.16 -6.46
N ASP A 18 -29.61 1.55 -7.64
CA ASP A 18 -29.65 2.95 -8.10
C ASP A 18 -28.38 3.74 -7.79
N PHE A 19 -27.24 3.17 -8.10
CA PHE A 19 -25.92 3.70 -7.76
C PHE A 19 -25.66 5.07 -8.41
N ASP A 20 -24.99 5.97 -7.69
CA ASP A 20 -24.41 7.21 -8.22
C ASP A 20 -23.14 6.95 -9.01
N LYS A 21 -22.39 5.90 -8.64
CA LYS A 21 -21.16 5.48 -9.32
C LYS A 21 -20.95 3.97 -9.17
N CYS A 22 -20.58 3.30 -10.27
CA CYS A 22 -20.22 1.89 -10.25
C CYS A 22 -18.75 1.72 -10.61
N ILE A 23 -17.95 1.28 -9.64
CA ILE A 23 -16.49 1.18 -9.77
C ILE A 23 -16.09 -0.28 -9.95
N TYR A 24 -15.36 -0.54 -11.05
CA TYR A 24 -14.79 -1.85 -11.38
C TYR A 24 -13.30 -1.83 -11.12
N VAL A 25 -12.85 -2.52 -10.07
CA VAL A 25 -11.43 -2.63 -9.71
C VAL A 25 -10.90 -3.94 -10.27
N THR A 26 -10.17 -3.87 -11.38
CA THR A 26 -9.63 -5.06 -12.07
C THR A 26 -8.25 -4.80 -12.66
N SER A 27 -7.58 -5.86 -13.15
CA SER A 27 -6.27 -5.74 -13.77
C SER A 27 -6.26 -4.78 -14.96
N ALA A 28 -5.18 -4.02 -15.11
CA ALA A 28 -4.93 -3.11 -16.24
C ALA A 28 -5.03 -3.79 -17.61
N GLY A 29 -4.76 -5.10 -17.69
CA GLY A 29 -4.95 -5.89 -18.90
C GLY A 29 -6.39 -5.94 -19.41
N GLN A 30 -7.37 -5.59 -18.57
CA GLN A 30 -8.79 -5.54 -18.95
C GLN A 30 -9.27 -4.14 -19.38
N SER A 31 -8.39 -3.13 -19.38
CA SER A 31 -8.77 -1.74 -19.65
C SER A 31 -9.47 -1.53 -21.01
N LEU A 32 -9.01 -2.25 -22.05
CA LEU A 32 -9.67 -2.19 -23.36
C LEU A 32 -11.09 -2.76 -23.31
N HIS A 33 -11.26 -3.90 -22.64
CA HIS A 33 -12.57 -4.54 -22.47
C HIS A 33 -13.55 -3.60 -21.76
N PHE A 34 -13.16 -2.98 -20.65
CA PHE A 34 -14.01 -2.02 -19.92
C PHE A 34 -14.36 -0.80 -20.76
N ARG A 35 -13.41 -0.21 -21.46
CA ARG A 35 -13.64 0.92 -22.35
C ARG A 35 -14.65 0.59 -23.46
N GLN A 36 -14.57 -0.60 -24.03
CA GLN A 36 -15.45 -1.03 -25.10
C GLN A 36 -16.89 -1.22 -24.62
N TRP A 37 -17.11 -1.98 -23.55
CA TRP A 37 -18.48 -2.25 -23.13
C TRP A 37 -19.12 -1.05 -22.40
N PHE A 38 -18.37 -0.16 -21.75
CA PHE A 38 -18.89 1.14 -21.28
C PHE A 38 -19.40 1.97 -22.45
N LYS A 39 -18.65 1.99 -23.56
CA LYS A 39 -19.08 2.67 -24.78
C LYS A 39 -20.34 2.06 -25.38
N VAL A 40 -20.52 0.75 -25.30
CA VAL A 40 -21.75 0.08 -25.73
C VAL A 40 -22.94 0.54 -24.89
N ILE A 41 -22.82 0.59 -23.57
CA ILE A 41 -23.88 1.10 -22.66
C ILE A 41 -24.26 2.54 -23.01
N GLU A 42 -23.26 3.39 -23.28
CA GLU A 42 -23.50 4.76 -23.74
C GLU A 42 -24.28 4.80 -25.06
N LEU A 43 -23.88 3.97 -26.04
CA LEU A 43 -24.57 3.87 -27.35
C LEU A 43 -25.96 3.26 -27.24
N MET A 44 -26.26 2.49 -26.21
CA MET A 44 -27.60 2.00 -25.90
C MET A 44 -28.50 3.11 -25.33
N GLY A 45 -27.95 4.30 -25.05
CA GLY A 45 -28.70 5.47 -24.58
C GLY A 45 -28.90 5.55 -23.08
N TYR A 46 -28.11 4.83 -22.30
CA TYR A 46 -28.17 4.90 -20.84
C TYR A 46 -27.40 6.10 -20.28
N ASP A 47 -28.08 7.06 -19.67
CA ASP A 47 -27.51 8.29 -19.10
C ASP A 47 -26.46 8.02 -17.99
N TRP A 48 -26.59 6.91 -17.29
CA TRP A 48 -25.69 6.47 -16.22
C TRP A 48 -24.39 5.82 -16.73
N ALA A 49 -24.20 5.69 -18.05
CA ALA A 49 -22.95 5.16 -18.62
C ALA A 49 -21.71 5.95 -18.14
N LYS A 50 -21.85 7.27 -17.92
CA LYS A 50 -20.82 8.17 -17.40
C LYS A 50 -20.41 7.85 -15.95
N ASP A 51 -21.25 7.15 -15.21
CA ASP A 51 -21.04 6.81 -13.80
C ASP A 51 -20.32 5.46 -13.64
N LEU A 52 -20.01 4.79 -14.76
CA LEU A 52 -19.21 3.57 -14.80
C LEU A 52 -17.72 3.92 -14.80
N VAL A 53 -16.98 3.43 -13.83
CA VAL A 53 -15.56 3.73 -13.66
C VAL A 53 -14.75 2.45 -13.61
N HIS A 54 -13.72 2.33 -14.45
CA HIS A 54 -12.72 1.29 -14.34
C HIS A 54 -11.50 1.83 -13.58
N VAL A 55 -11.15 1.19 -12.47
CA VAL A 55 -9.95 1.45 -11.68
C VAL A 55 -8.96 0.31 -11.93
N PRO A 56 -8.04 0.47 -12.88
CA PRO A 56 -7.07 -0.56 -13.21
C PRO A 56 -5.97 -0.67 -12.16
N TYR A 57 -5.46 -1.90 -11.95
CA TYR A 57 -4.25 -2.15 -11.17
C TYR A 57 -3.26 -3.04 -11.95
N GLY A 58 -1.98 -2.91 -11.63
CA GLY A 58 -0.91 -3.71 -12.20
C GLY A 58 -0.93 -5.15 -11.71
N THR A 59 -0.23 -6.03 -12.41
CA THR A 59 -0.09 -7.43 -12.02
C THR A 59 0.91 -7.56 -10.87
N VAL A 60 0.61 -8.43 -9.91
CA VAL A 60 1.54 -8.82 -8.86
C VAL A 60 2.14 -10.18 -9.20
N SER A 61 3.47 -10.25 -9.17
CA SER A 61 4.22 -11.50 -9.15
C SER A 61 4.92 -11.65 -7.79
N ILE A 62 5.19 -12.88 -7.40
CA ILE A 62 5.95 -13.17 -6.17
C ILE A 62 7.20 -13.94 -6.59
N ASN A 63 8.37 -13.44 -6.20
CA ASN A 63 9.67 -14.00 -6.55
C ASN A 63 9.81 -14.27 -8.07
N GLY A 64 9.35 -13.33 -8.91
CA GLY A 64 9.38 -13.44 -10.36
C GLY A 64 8.34 -14.37 -10.99
N SER A 65 7.55 -15.08 -10.17
CA SER A 65 6.52 -16.01 -10.64
C SER A 65 5.16 -15.32 -10.71
N LYS A 66 4.53 -15.35 -11.88
CA LYS A 66 3.15 -14.85 -12.02
C LYS A 66 2.17 -15.73 -11.26
N LEU A 67 1.31 -15.12 -10.49
CA LEU A 67 0.21 -15.82 -9.80
C LEU A 67 -0.84 -16.26 -10.83
N SER A 68 -1.20 -17.53 -10.82
CA SER A 68 -2.17 -18.11 -11.74
C SER A 68 -2.96 -19.22 -11.06
N THR A 69 -4.26 -18.99 -10.90
CA THR A 69 -5.19 -20.00 -10.39
C THR A 69 -5.27 -21.24 -11.30
N ARG A 70 -5.09 -21.07 -12.60
CA ARG A 70 -5.11 -22.19 -13.57
C ARG A 70 -3.86 -23.06 -13.50
N ALA A 71 -2.73 -22.47 -13.13
CA ALA A 71 -1.45 -23.19 -13.01
C ALA A 71 -1.22 -23.73 -11.58
N GLY A 72 -2.18 -23.53 -10.65
CA GLY A 72 -2.04 -23.96 -9.26
C GLY A 72 -1.05 -23.10 -8.43
N ASN A 73 -0.48 -22.06 -9.03
CA ASN A 73 0.44 -21.14 -8.36
C ASN A 73 -0.37 -19.98 -7.77
N VAL A 74 -0.98 -20.22 -6.61
CA VAL A 74 -1.78 -19.22 -5.87
C VAL A 74 -1.11 -19.01 -4.53
N VAL A 75 -0.74 -17.76 -4.24
CA VAL A 75 -0.34 -17.36 -2.89
C VAL A 75 -1.54 -16.71 -2.22
N VAL A 76 -1.97 -17.28 -1.11
CA VAL A 76 -3.07 -16.73 -0.32
C VAL A 76 -2.53 -15.58 0.51
N LEU A 77 -3.12 -14.39 0.39
CA LEU A 77 -2.66 -13.19 1.09
C LEU A 77 -2.54 -13.40 2.62
N LYS A 78 -3.46 -14.20 3.20
CA LYS A 78 -3.41 -14.57 4.62
C LYS A 78 -2.13 -15.34 4.99
N GLU A 79 -1.69 -16.23 4.11
CA GLU A 79 -0.46 -17.01 4.32
C GLU A 79 0.78 -16.12 4.20
N LEU A 80 0.78 -15.20 3.24
CA LEU A 80 1.84 -14.22 3.10
C LEU A 80 1.98 -13.31 4.33
N PHE A 81 0.87 -12.85 4.90
CA PHE A 81 0.91 -12.10 6.16
C PHE A 81 1.44 -12.96 7.32
N ALA A 82 0.99 -14.20 7.44
CA ALA A 82 1.46 -15.10 8.50
C ALA A 82 2.98 -15.36 8.37
N GLU A 83 3.47 -15.63 7.17
CA GLU A 83 4.89 -15.84 6.88
C GLU A 83 5.71 -14.57 7.24
N SER A 84 5.22 -13.40 6.88
CA SER A 84 5.85 -12.12 7.21
C SER A 84 5.97 -11.93 8.72
N VAL A 85 4.91 -12.18 9.47
CA VAL A 85 4.88 -12.06 10.94
C VAL A 85 5.86 -13.04 11.60
N GLU A 86 5.87 -14.30 11.16
CA GLU A 86 6.81 -15.30 11.69
C GLU A 86 8.26 -14.93 11.39
N LYS A 87 8.57 -14.44 10.20
CA LYS A 87 9.90 -13.96 9.84
C LYS A 87 10.37 -12.81 10.73
N VAL A 88 9.47 -11.87 11.04
CA VAL A 88 9.76 -10.78 11.97
C VAL A 88 10.01 -11.31 13.39
N LYS A 89 9.23 -12.31 13.86
CA LYS A 89 9.44 -12.94 15.16
C LYS A 89 10.81 -13.62 15.27
N GLU A 90 11.24 -14.29 14.21
CA GLU A 90 12.57 -14.88 14.13
C GLU A 90 13.66 -13.82 14.32
N ILE A 91 13.59 -12.73 13.52
CA ILE A 91 14.54 -11.60 13.60
C ILE A 91 14.54 -10.98 15.00
N MET A 92 13.36 -10.78 15.59
CA MET A 92 13.24 -10.22 16.95
C MET A 92 13.85 -11.16 18.01
N THR A 93 13.64 -12.46 17.87
CA THR A 93 14.21 -13.46 18.81
C THR A 93 15.72 -13.45 18.78
N GLU A 94 16.30 -13.30 17.60
CA GLU A 94 17.75 -13.25 17.42
C GLU A 94 18.36 -11.96 17.99
N LYS A 95 17.72 -10.81 17.70
CA LYS A 95 18.27 -9.49 18.04
C LYS A 95 17.92 -9.01 19.45
N ASN A 96 16.73 -9.33 19.94
CA ASN A 96 16.21 -8.89 21.24
C ASN A 96 15.20 -9.92 21.79
N PRO A 97 15.67 -11.02 22.39
CA PRO A 97 14.83 -12.12 22.86
C PRO A 97 13.84 -11.71 23.96
N ASP A 98 14.18 -10.73 24.78
CA ASP A 98 13.44 -10.31 25.96
C ASP A 98 12.42 -9.19 25.70
N ILE A 99 12.14 -8.89 24.43
CA ILE A 99 11.19 -7.82 24.09
C ILE A 99 9.76 -8.17 24.53
N GLU A 100 9.13 -7.29 25.28
CA GLU A 100 7.74 -7.41 25.68
C GLU A 100 6.80 -7.23 24.48
N ASN A 101 5.62 -7.86 24.51
CA ASN A 101 4.60 -7.75 23.47
C ASN A 101 5.09 -8.15 22.05
N LYS A 102 6.00 -9.12 22.00
CA LYS A 102 6.65 -9.59 20.76
C LYS A 102 5.66 -9.91 19.65
N ASP A 103 4.56 -10.59 19.95
CA ASP A 103 3.55 -10.98 18.96
C ASP A 103 2.88 -9.75 18.32
N GLN A 104 2.49 -8.77 19.13
CA GLN A 104 1.86 -7.54 18.62
C GLN A 104 2.82 -6.71 17.77
N ILE A 105 4.08 -6.60 18.20
CA ILE A 105 5.11 -5.87 17.45
C ILE A 105 5.40 -6.59 16.14
N ALA A 106 5.54 -7.91 16.15
CA ALA A 106 5.78 -8.70 14.95
C ALA A 106 4.64 -8.58 13.94
N GLU A 107 3.39 -8.59 14.42
CA GLU A 107 2.22 -8.36 13.57
C GLU A 107 2.23 -6.96 12.96
N ALA A 108 2.46 -5.93 13.77
CA ALA A 108 2.51 -4.54 13.29
C ALA A 108 3.63 -4.31 12.25
N VAL A 109 4.80 -4.91 12.47
CA VAL A 109 5.95 -4.80 11.55
C VAL A 109 5.72 -5.64 10.30
N GLY A 110 5.33 -6.91 10.43
CA GLY A 110 5.16 -7.83 9.31
C GLY A 110 4.02 -7.41 8.37
N VAL A 111 2.86 -7.06 8.92
CA VAL A 111 1.73 -6.56 8.12
C VAL A 111 2.06 -5.19 7.54
N GLY A 112 2.65 -4.31 8.34
CA GLY A 112 3.06 -2.96 7.92
C GLY A 112 4.06 -2.98 6.76
N ALA A 113 5.01 -3.92 6.75
CA ALA A 113 5.98 -4.10 5.67
C ALA A 113 5.30 -4.39 4.32
N ILE A 114 4.36 -5.33 4.31
CA ILE A 114 3.62 -5.70 3.10
C ILE A 114 2.75 -4.53 2.61
N VAL A 115 1.99 -3.90 3.50
CA VAL A 115 1.12 -2.77 3.16
C VAL A 115 1.94 -1.61 2.61
N PHE A 116 3.04 -1.25 3.26
CA PHE A 116 3.92 -0.19 2.80
C PHE A 116 4.52 -0.50 1.42
N TYR A 117 4.98 -1.73 1.20
CA TYR A 117 5.55 -2.15 -0.08
C TYR A 117 4.56 -1.95 -1.23
N TYR A 118 3.30 -2.36 -1.04
CA TYR A 118 2.27 -2.17 -2.06
C TYR A 118 1.92 -0.70 -2.27
N LEU A 119 1.72 0.07 -1.20
CA LEU A 119 1.31 1.47 -1.28
C LEU A 119 2.42 2.41 -1.75
N SER A 120 3.68 2.05 -1.61
CA SER A 120 4.82 2.82 -2.12
C SER A 120 4.96 2.73 -3.65
N ASN A 121 4.25 1.82 -4.29
CA ASN A 121 4.24 1.66 -5.74
C ASN A 121 3.01 2.33 -6.38
N SER A 122 3.18 2.78 -7.63
CA SER A 122 2.03 3.24 -8.42
C SER A 122 1.07 2.07 -8.65
N ARG A 123 -0.21 2.29 -8.40
CA ARG A 123 -1.27 1.30 -8.54
C ARG A 123 -1.28 0.56 -9.88
N ILE A 124 -0.96 1.25 -10.97
CA ILE A 124 -0.99 0.69 -12.33
C ILE A 124 0.29 -0.04 -12.73
N LYS A 125 1.35 0.04 -11.91
CA LYS A 125 2.64 -0.59 -12.17
C LYS A 125 2.57 -2.07 -11.79
N ASP A 126 3.15 -2.93 -12.64
CA ASP A 126 3.38 -4.32 -12.26
C ASP A 126 4.41 -4.39 -11.15
N ILE A 127 4.15 -5.22 -10.14
CA ILE A 127 4.96 -5.36 -8.93
C ILE A 127 5.51 -6.78 -8.89
N ASN A 128 6.81 -6.92 -8.68
CA ASN A 128 7.42 -8.17 -8.27
C ASN A 128 7.67 -8.10 -6.76
N PHE A 129 6.82 -8.76 -5.99
CA PHE A 129 6.93 -8.77 -4.53
C PHE A 129 7.99 -9.79 -4.10
N VAL A 130 8.91 -9.32 -3.25
CA VAL A 130 9.93 -10.14 -2.58
C VAL A 130 9.82 -9.82 -1.08
N LEU A 131 9.54 -10.84 -0.28
CA LEU A 131 9.27 -10.65 1.15
C LEU A 131 10.49 -10.11 1.91
N GLU A 132 11.68 -10.61 1.57
CA GLU A 132 12.95 -10.16 2.13
C GLU A 132 13.18 -8.66 1.91
N ASP A 133 12.87 -8.17 0.72
CA ASP A 133 13.01 -6.75 0.38
C ASP A 133 12.01 -5.90 1.17
N ALA A 134 10.78 -6.37 1.35
CA ALA A 134 9.74 -5.68 2.11
C ALA A 134 10.07 -5.61 3.61
N LEU A 135 10.74 -6.62 4.15
CA LEU A 135 11.14 -6.72 5.56
C LEU A 135 12.50 -6.08 5.85
N ASN A 136 13.18 -5.54 4.85
CA ASN A 136 14.47 -4.89 5.05
C ASN A 136 14.33 -3.65 5.95
N PHE A 137 15.26 -3.51 6.90
CA PHE A 137 15.34 -2.34 7.79
C PHE A 137 16.19 -1.19 7.23
N ASP A 138 16.66 -1.34 5.99
CA ASP A 138 17.39 -0.30 5.26
C ASP A 138 16.60 0.14 4.03
N GLY A 139 16.64 1.42 3.72
CA GLY A 139 16.01 1.97 2.52
C GLY A 139 14.53 2.36 2.68
N ASN A 140 13.78 2.32 1.59
CA ASN A 140 12.39 2.80 1.55
C ASN A 140 11.40 1.67 1.86
N THR A 141 11.33 1.28 3.12
CA THR A 141 10.51 0.16 3.61
C THR A 141 9.65 0.55 4.81
N GLY A 142 8.58 -0.20 5.06
CA GLY A 142 7.74 -0.04 6.25
C GLY A 142 8.53 -0.20 7.56
N PRO A 143 9.30 -1.30 7.73
CA PRO A 143 10.15 -1.49 8.90
C PRO A 143 11.15 -0.35 9.15
N TYR A 144 11.73 0.22 8.10
CA TYR A 144 12.63 1.38 8.23
C TYR A 144 11.90 2.62 8.74
N ALA A 145 10.70 2.92 8.24
CA ALA A 145 9.89 4.03 8.73
C ALA A 145 9.50 3.84 10.20
N GLN A 146 9.10 2.64 10.60
CA GLN A 146 8.78 2.30 11.99
C GLN A 146 10.02 2.39 12.89
N TYR A 147 11.16 1.90 12.43
CA TYR A 147 12.43 2.02 13.15
C TYR A 147 12.85 3.48 13.36
N THR A 148 12.70 4.31 12.33
CA THR A 148 12.99 5.76 12.42
C THR A 148 12.12 6.41 13.49
N TYR A 149 10.82 6.10 13.52
CA TYR A 149 9.92 6.59 14.55
C TYR A 149 10.31 6.12 15.95
N ALA A 150 10.59 4.83 16.14
CA ALA A 150 11.02 4.30 17.42
C ALA A 150 12.32 4.94 17.91
N ARG A 151 13.24 5.22 16.99
CA ARG A 151 14.51 5.91 17.29
C ARG A 151 14.27 7.36 17.72
N THR A 152 13.39 8.10 17.05
CA THR A 152 13.04 9.46 17.48
C THR A 152 12.35 9.48 18.85
N CYS A 153 11.46 8.54 19.13
CA CYS A 153 10.86 8.38 20.46
C CYS A 153 11.93 8.11 21.55
N SER A 154 12.91 7.27 21.25
CA SER A 154 14.01 6.98 22.16
C SER A 154 14.89 8.21 22.44
N ILE A 155 15.16 9.04 21.43
CA ILE A 155 15.91 10.30 21.58
C ILE A 155 15.13 11.27 22.50
N ILE A 156 13.83 11.46 22.23
CA ILE A 156 12.96 12.34 23.05
C ILE A 156 12.91 11.85 24.49
N SER A 157 12.76 10.54 24.71
CA SER A 157 12.75 9.95 26.06
C SER A 157 14.05 10.20 26.81
N LYS A 158 15.20 10.01 26.16
CA LYS A 158 16.52 10.27 26.75
C LYS A 158 16.77 11.75 27.03
N ALA A 159 16.17 12.65 26.27
CA ALA A 159 16.22 14.10 26.49
C ALA A 159 15.31 14.58 27.63
N GLY A 160 14.50 13.69 28.21
CA GLY A 160 13.52 14.06 29.22
C GLY A 160 12.25 14.72 28.70
N GLY A 161 11.96 14.57 27.42
CA GLY A 161 10.82 15.15 26.72
C GLY A 161 11.23 16.05 25.55
N VAL A 162 10.24 16.62 24.86
CA VAL A 162 10.48 17.62 23.82
C VAL A 162 10.85 18.95 24.51
N PRO A 163 12.03 19.52 24.24
CA PRO A 163 12.45 20.79 24.85
C PRO A 163 11.50 21.95 24.42
N ASP A 164 11.11 22.77 25.36
CA ASP A 164 10.38 24.03 25.04
C ASP A 164 11.41 25.11 24.67
N VAL A 165 11.91 25.05 23.45
CA VAL A 165 12.89 25.99 22.91
C VAL A 165 12.34 26.66 21.65
N LYS A 166 12.58 27.97 21.53
CA LYS A 166 12.30 28.68 20.29
C LYS A 166 13.47 28.49 19.33
N LEU A 167 13.19 27.77 18.24
CA LEU A 167 14.16 27.62 17.16
C LEU A 167 14.25 28.91 16.33
N SER A 168 15.44 29.26 15.92
CA SER A 168 15.75 30.34 14.97
C SER A 168 16.60 29.78 13.82
N ALA A 169 16.81 30.55 12.77
CA ALA A 169 17.65 30.13 11.67
C ALA A 169 19.09 29.79 12.12
N SER A 170 19.61 30.45 13.16
CA SER A 170 20.91 30.14 13.74
C SER A 170 20.96 28.88 14.62
N SER A 171 19.81 28.25 14.87
CA SER A 171 19.76 26.97 15.61
C SER A 171 20.14 25.78 14.72
N PHE A 172 20.12 25.96 13.40
CA PHE A 172 20.49 24.93 12.43
C PHE A 172 21.97 25.15 12.04
N THR A 173 22.84 24.25 12.48
CA THR A 173 24.29 24.35 12.29
C THR A 173 24.81 23.43 11.17
N ASP A 174 24.01 22.44 10.79
CA ASP A 174 24.33 21.46 9.78
C ASP A 174 23.36 21.55 8.59
N GLU A 175 23.85 21.27 7.38
CA GLU A 175 23.04 21.30 6.17
C GLU A 175 21.90 20.26 6.22
N SER A 176 22.16 19.08 6.80
CA SER A 176 21.16 18.03 6.95
C SER A 176 20.00 18.41 7.86
N GLU A 177 20.26 19.21 8.91
CA GLU A 177 19.22 19.75 9.80
C GLU A 177 18.32 20.71 9.04
N THR A 178 18.93 21.58 8.23
CA THR A 178 18.20 22.53 7.38
C THR A 178 17.33 21.83 6.34
N GLU A 179 17.86 20.82 5.66
CA GLU A 179 17.12 20.03 4.67
C GLU A 179 15.99 19.23 5.32
N LEU A 180 16.21 18.66 6.51
CA LEU A 180 15.15 18.00 7.27
C LEU A 180 14.02 18.98 7.63
N ALA A 181 14.37 20.16 8.13
CA ALA A 181 13.38 21.19 8.48
C ALA A 181 12.56 21.62 7.25
N LYS A 182 13.19 21.82 6.10
CA LYS A 182 12.50 22.12 4.82
C LYS A 182 11.56 20.97 4.42
N THR A 183 12.05 19.74 4.49
CA THR A 183 11.23 18.55 4.15
C THR A 183 10.02 18.45 5.04
N LEU A 184 10.17 18.65 6.36
CA LEU A 184 9.07 18.64 7.30
C LEU A 184 8.08 19.78 7.06
N SER A 185 8.55 20.95 6.63
CA SER A 185 7.67 22.12 6.37
C SER A 185 6.70 21.88 5.22
N ILE A 186 7.10 21.11 4.21
CA ILE A 186 6.24 20.78 3.06
C ILE A 186 5.41 19.50 3.24
N PHE A 187 5.65 18.76 4.34
CA PHE A 187 4.96 17.48 4.60
C PHE A 187 3.43 17.61 4.62
N PRO A 188 2.82 18.61 5.27
CA PRO A 188 1.36 18.76 5.27
C PRO A 188 0.77 18.88 3.86
N GLU A 189 1.44 19.64 2.97
CA GLU A 189 1.01 19.82 1.58
C GLU A 189 1.11 18.55 0.73
N LYS A 190 1.99 17.62 1.14
CA LYS A 190 2.20 16.34 0.43
C LYS A 190 1.21 15.26 0.87
N VAL A 191 0.63 15.39 2.06
CA VAL A 191 -0.30 14.40 2.64
C VAL A 191 -1.75 14.79 2.42
N LEU A 192 -2.05 16.07 2.30
CA LEU A 192 -3.38 16.61 1.98
C LEU A 192 -3.64 16.64 0.48
#